data_afbb1db4a69d238ee88ea6635d5571ae
#
_entry.id   afbb1db4a69d238ee88ea6635d5571ae
#
_cell.length_a   1.000
_cell.length_b   1.000
_cell.length_c   1.000
_cell.angle_alpha   90.00
_cell.angle_beta   90.00
_cell.angle_gamma   90.00
#
_symmetry.space_group_name_H-M   'P 1'
#
loop_
_entity.id
_entity.type
_entity.pdbx_description
1 polymer ?
#
loop_
_entity_poly.entity_id
_entity_poly.type
_entity_poly.pdbx_seq_one_letter_code
_entity_poly.pdbx_strand_id
1 'polypeptide(L)'
;EEIDKMAVMGFVEVIKHLRFFRNVTMKVLEEIDNCQPKQIILIDYPGFNLRMAKKIKENFDIPITYYISPQLWAWKENRITNIRKYIDQMLVIFPFEEEWYREREVKAKFVGHPIFDEWTPSSKEELCKLLNLNVDNRIITLYPGSRLQEVKKHLPILIQASTKLRNEDTSLQFILGATPQIDWSQWILPD
;
A
#
# COMPACT_ATOMS: atom_id res chain seq x y z
N GLU A 1 -16.48 -3.92 -10.52
CA GLU A 1 -16.83 -4.04 -9.10
C GLU A 1 -15.98 -3.07 -8.29
N GLU A 2 -16.54 -2.48 -7.23
CA GLU A 2 -15.90 -1.42 -6.47
C GLU A 2 -14.64 -1.92 -5.76
N ILE A 3 -13.52 -1.31 -6.03
CA ILE A 3 -12.19 -1.60 -5.43
C ILE A 3 -12.25 -1.48 -3.90
N ASP A 4 -13.08 -0.56 -3.38
CA ASP A 4 -13.26 -0.36 -1.94
C ASP A 4 -13.76 -1.61 -1.19
N LYS A 5 -14.52 -2.48 -1.84
CA LYS A 5 -14.95 -3.77 -1.27
C LYS A 5 -13.84 -4.81 -1.19
N MET A 6 -12.74 -4.60 -1.91
CA MET A 6 -11.57 -5.48 -1.89
C MET A 6 -10.50 -5.03 -0.90
N ALA A 7 -10.51 -3.76 -0.49
CA ALA A 7 -9.58 -3.19 0.50
C ALA A 7 -9.88 -3.62 1.95
N VAL A 8 -10.30 -4.86 2.14
CA VAL A 8 -10.62 -5.45 3.45
C VAL A 8 -9.33 -5.85 4.15
N MET A 9 -9.09 -5.27 5.31
CA MET A 9 -7.87 -5.43 6.07
C MET A 9 -8.13 -6.04 7.46
N GLY A 10 -8.35 -7.32 7.50
CA GLY A 10 -8.39 -8.09 8.71
C GLY A 10 -8.70 -9.57 8.43
N PHE A 11 -8.10 -10.48 9.18
CA PHE A 11 -8.27 -11.93 8.96
C PHE A 11 -9.75 -12.35 9.13
N VAL A 12 -10.47 -11.71 10.03
CA VAL A 12 -11.90 -11.97 10.31
C VAL A 12 -12.81 -11.42 9.21
N GLU A 13 -12.44 -10.31 8.61
CA GLU A 13 -13.21 -9.70 7.50
C GLU A 13 -13.04 -10.48 6.21
N VAL A 14 -11.85 -11.04 5.95
CA VAL A 14 -11.61 -11.93 4.79
C VAL A 14 -12.52 -13.16 4.82
N ILE A 15 -12.79 -13.73 6.01
CA ILE A 15 -13.70 -14.87 6.14
C ILE A 15 -15.14 -14.50 5.78
N LYS A 16 -15.62 -13.32 6.21
CA LYS A 16 -16.95 -12.80 5.86
C LYS A 16 -17.14 -12.58 4.37
N HIS A 17 -16.05 -12.32 3.64
CA HIS A 17 -16.06 -12.04 2.21
C HIS A 17 -15.63 -13.22 1.31
N LEU A 18 -15.50 -14.44 1.84
CA LEU A 18 -15.09 -15.62 1.04
C LEU A 18 -15.97 -15.85 -0.20
N ARG A 19 -17.29 -15.67 -0.07
CA ARG A 19 -18.22 -15.79 -1.21
C ARG A 19 -17.94 -14.69 -2.25
N PHE A 20 -17.71 -13.47 -1.81
CA PHE A 20 -17.37 -12.35 -2.69
C PHE A 20 -16.09 -12.66 -3.50
N PHE A 21 -14.99 -13.03 -2.81
CA PHE A 21 -13.74 -13.35 -3.50
C PHE A 21 -13.86 -14.56 -4.44
N ARG A 22 -14.67 -15.56 -4.09
CA ARG A 22 -14.95 -16.68 -4.98
C ARG A 22 -15.67 -16.21 -6.24
N ASN A 23 -16.70 -15.38 -6.11
CA ASN A 23 -17.45 -14.84 -7.25
C ASN A 23 -16.56 -13.97 -8.14
N VAL A 24 -15.71 -13.10 -7.55
CA VAL A 24 -14.73 -12.31 -8.31
C VAL A 24 -13.77 -13.22 -9.07
N THR A 25 -13.26 -14.29 -8.42
CA THR A 25 -12.39 -15.26 -9.09
C THR A 25 -13.06 -15.90 -10.29
N MET A 26 -14.31 -16.35 -10.15
CA MET A 26 -15.04 -16.97 -11.26
C MET A 26 -15.26 -16.01 -12.41
N LYS A 27 -15.68 -14.78 -12.15
CA LYS A 27 -15.86 -13.74 -13.17
C LYS A 27 -14.55 -13.41 -13.90
N VAL A 28 -13.43 -13.32 -13.18
CA VAL A 28 -12.12 -13.05 -13.80
C VAL A 28 -11.71 -14.21 -14.71
N LEU A 29 -11.90 -15.45 -14.30
CA LEU A 29 -11.58 -16.62 -15.14
C LEU A 29 -12.47 -16.68 -16.38
N GLU A 30 -13.76 -16.41 -16.24
CA GLU A 30 -14.71 -16.30 -17.36
C GLU A 30 -14.29 -15.19 -18.35
N GLU A 31 -13.91 -14.01 -17.82
CA GLU A 31 -13.46 -12.91 -18.66
C GLU A 31 -12.14 -13.22 -19.38
N ILE A 32 -11.22 -13.91 -18.73
CA ILE A 32 -9.96 -14.37 -19.36
C ILE A 32 -10.29 -15.34 -20.52
N ASP A 33 -11.24 -16.25 -20.33
CA ASP A 33 -11.66 -17.19 -21.36
C ASP A 33 -12.30 -16.46 -22.55
N ASN A 34 -13.14 -15.48 -22.28
CA ASN A 34 -13.80 -14.67 -23.31
C ASN A 34 -12.83 -13.79 -24.11
N CYS A 35 -11.92 -13.10 -23.40
CA CYS A 35 -11.03 -12.11 -24.02
C CYS A 35 -9.72 -12.69 -24.58
N GLN A 36 -9.31 -13.88 -24.13
CA GLN A 36 -8.05 -14.55 -24.50
C GLN A 36 -6.85 -13.59 -24.48
N PRO A 37 -6.54 -12.94 -23.33
CA PRO A 37 -5.48 -11.95 -23.26
C PRO A 37 -4.11 -12.59 -23.49
N LYS A 38 -3.19 -11.83 -24.11
CA LYS A 38 -1.80 -12.26 -24.35
C LYS A 38 -0.94 -12.25 -23.10
N GLN A 39 -1.34 -11.49 -22.10
CA GLN A 39 -0.63 -11.32 -20.82
C GLN A 39 -1.61 -10.86 -19.74
N ILE A 40 -1.35 -11.25 -18.50
CA ILE A 40 -2.11 -10.79 -17.33
C ILE A 40 -1.16 -10.05 -16.40
N ILE A 41 -1.59 -8.88 -15.92
CA ILE A 41 -0.86 -8.10 -14.93
C ILE A 41 -1.67 -8.14 -13.62
N LEU A 42 -1.06 -8.67 -12.57
CA LEU A 42 -1.60 -8.65 -11.22
C LEU A 42 -0.90 -7.53 -10.44
N ILE A 43 -1.68 -6.67 -9.80
CA ILE A 43 -1.16 -5.51 -9.10
C ILE A 43 -1.40 -5.66 -7.61
N ASP A 44 -0.31 -5.62 -6.80
CA ASP A 44 -0.36 -5.67 -5.33
C ASP A 44 -1.31 -6.76 -4.77
N TYR A 45 -1.93 -6.55 -3.62
CA TYR A 45 -2.93 -7.38 -2.96
C TYR A 45 -2.61 -8.88 -2.92
N PRO A 46 -1.48 -9.28 -2.30
CA PRO A 46 -0.92 -10.63 -2.42
C PRO A 46 -1.81 -11.73 -1.84
N GLY A 47 -2.69 -11.39 -0.91
CA GLY A 47 -3.64 -12.35 -0.33
C GLY A 47 -4.63 -12.92 -1.33
N PHE A 48 -5.03 -12.16 -2.34
CA PHE A 48 -5.92 -12.56 -3.41
C PHE A 48 -5.13 -12.92 -4.68
N ASN A 49 -4.24 -12.05 -5.13
CA ASN A 49 -3.58 -12.17 -6.43
C ASN A 49 -2.67 -13.39 -6.56
N LEU A 50 -1.98 -13.84 -5.49
CA LEU A 50 -1.20 -15.08 -5.56
C LEU A 50 -2.10 -16.33 -5.69
N ARG A 51 -3.30 -16.31 -5.13
CA ARG A 51 -4.28 -17.38 -5.35
C ARG A 51 -4.89 -17.32 -6.75
N MET A 52 -5.12 -16.10 -7.24
CA MET A 52 -5.60 -15.88 -8.61
C MET A 52 -4.56 -16.36 -9.63
N ALA A 53 -3.27 -16.03 -9.46
CA ALA A 53 -2.19 -16.49 -10.32
C ALA A 53 -2.17 -18.03 -10.44
N LYS A 54 -2.29 -18.73 -9.29
CA LYS A 54 -2.42 -20.19 -9.29
C LYS A 54 -3.61 -20.65 -10.13
N LYS A 55 -4.79 -20.06 -9.93
CA LYS A 55 -6.01 -20.42 -10.67
C LYS A 55 -5.88 -20.16 -12.17
N ILE A 56 -5.27 -19.05 -12.54
CA ILE A 56 -5.00 -18.73 -13.94
C ILE A 56 -4.09 -19.80 -14.56
N LYS A 57 -2.95 -20.10 -13.93
CA LYS A 57 -2.00 -21.10 -14.45
C LYS A 57 -2.53 -22.55 -14.42
N GLU A 58 -3.55 -22.86 -13.62
CA GLU A 58 -4.23 -24.16 -13.63
C GLU A 58 -5.18 -24.33 -14.84
N ASN A 59 -5.65 -23.22 -15.43
CA ASN A 59 -6.67 -23.24 -16.49
C ASN A 59 -6.18 -22.67 -17.83
N PHE A 60 -5.14 -21.82 -17.81
CA PHE A 60 -4.67 -21.09 -19.00
C PHE A 60 -3.15 -21.06 -19.05
N ASP A 61 -2.59 -21.15 -20.27
CA ASP A 61 -1.17 -20.93 -20.53
C ASP A 61 -0.92 -19.47 -20.95
N ILE A 62 -1.15 -18.55 -20.01
CA ILE A 62 -0.99 -17.11 -20.23
C ILE A 62 0.11 -16.59 -19.31
N PRO A 63 1.08 -15.80 -19.82
CA PRO A 63 2.10 -15.18 -18.99
C PRO A 63 1.50 -14.23 -17.95
N ILE A 64 2.01 -14.30 -16.71
CA ILE A 64 1.58 -13.47 -15.59
C ILE A 64 2.74 -12.58 -15.15
N THR A 65 2.54 -11.27 -15.22
CA THR A 65 3.40 -10.26 -14.59
C THR A 65 2.78 -9.82 -13.28
N TYR A 66 3.57 -9.76 -12.23
CA TYR A 66 3.13 -9.24 -10.93
C TYR A 66 3.81 -7.90 -10.66
N TYR A 67 3.04 -6.85 -10.48
CA TYR A 67 3.51 -5.51 -10.20
C TYR A 67 3.24 -5.15 -8.72
N ILE A 68 4.17 -4.49 -8.08
CA ILE A 68 4.21 -4.19 -6.63
C ILE A 68 4.27 -5.49 -5.83
N SER A 69 5.47 -6.01 -5.69
CA SER A 69 5.75 -7.29 -5.05
C SER A 69 5.27 -7.35 -3.60
N PRO A 70 4.83 -8.52 -3.13
CA PRO A 70 4.60 -8.70 -1.70
C PRO A 70 5.93 -8.63 -0.93
N GLN A 71 5.91 -7.99 0.23
CA GLN A 71 7.09 -7.80 1.09
C GLN A 71 7.50 -9.12 1.79
N LEU A 72 7.85 -10.14 1.01
CA LEU A 72 8.21 -11.47 1.53
C LEU A 72 9.52 -11.45 2.31
N TRP A 73 10.37 -10.48 2.06
CA TRP A 73 11.60 -10.21 2.80
C TRP A 73 11.34 -9.83 4.27
N ALA A 74 10.15 -9.31 4.58
CA ALA A 74 9.75 -8.94 5.94
C ALA A 74 8.95 -10.07 6.63
N TRP A 75 8.13 -10.81 5.89
CA TRP A 75 7.26 -11.84 6.48
C TRP A 75 6.67 -12.78 5.41
N LYS A 76 6.36 -14.02 5.81
CA LYS A 76 5.78 -15.06 4.93
C LYS A 76 6.64 -15.40 3.70
N GLU A 77 7.93 -15.52 3.89
CA GLU A 77 8.89 -15.89 2.85
C GLU A 77 8.51 -17.22 2.14
N ASN A 78 7.84 -18.14 2.83
CA ASN A 78 7.37 -19.39 2.26
C ASN A 78 6.46 -19.24 1.02
N ARG A 79 5.89 -18.06 0.78
CA ARG A 79 5.12 -17.76 -0.43
C ARG A 79 5.97 -17.67 -1.70
N ILE A 80 7.29 -17.62 -1.58
CA ILE A 80 8.22 -17.57 -2.71
C ILE A 80 8.04 -18.76 -3.65
N THR A 81 7.71 -19.93 -3.11
CA THR A 81 7.44 -21.14 -3.91
C THR A 81 6.26 -20.97 -4.86
N ASN A 82 5.22 -20.27 -4.42
CA ASN A 82 4.06 -19.96 -5.28
C ASN A 82 4.41 -18.92 -6.34
N ILE A 83 5.20 -17.91 -5.97
CA ILE A 83 5.67 -16.89 -6.93
C ILE A 83 6.50 -17.55 -8.01
N ARG A 84 7.51 -18.34 -7.63
CA ARG A 84 8.37 -19.06 -8.58
C ARG A 84 7.57 -19.95 -9.54
N LYS A 85 6.47 -20.55 -9.05
CA LYS A 85 5.67 -21.48 -9.84
C LYS A 85 4.65 -20.79 -10.77
N TYR A 86 4.09 -19.65 -10.37
CA TYR A 86 2.91 -19.09 -11.04
C TYR A 86 3.14 -17.68 -11.61
N ILE A 87 4.27 -17.02 -11.31
CA ILE A 87 4.56 -15.68 -11.78
C ILE A 87 5.76 -15.73 -12.75
N ASP A 88 5.56 -15.29 -13.98
CA ASP A 88 6.59 -15.31 -15.01
C ASP A 88 7.55 -14.10 -14.89
N GLN A 89 7.04 -12.97 -14.43
CA GLN A 89 7.80 -11.74 -14.24
C GLN A 89 7.31 -10.99 -13.01
N MET A 90 8.24 -10.61 -12.11
CA MET A 90 7.99 -9.72 -10.98
C MET A 90 8.50 -8.31 -11.31
N LEU A 91 7.66 -7.29 -11.17
CA LEU A 91 8.03 -5.89 -11.25
C LEU A 91 8.03 -5.30 -9.84
N VAL A 92 9.21 -4.94 -9.34
CA VAL A 92 9.42 -4.51 -7.96
C VAL A 92 9.60 -2.99 -7.88
N ILE A 93 9.20 -2.40 -6.76
CA ILE A 93 9.21 -0.95 -6.53
C ILE A 93 10.32 -0.48 -5.59
N PHE A 94 11.03 -1.41 -4.95
CA PHE A 94 12.22 -1.10 -4.17
C PHE A 94 13.47 -1.72 -4.84
N PRO A 95 14.60 -0.97 -4.93
CA PRO A 95 15.79 -1.44 -5.65
C PRO A 95 16.35 -2.77 -5.12
N PHE A 96 16.33 -2.97 -3.80
CA PHE A 96 16.88 -4.17 -3.15
C PHE A 96 16.04 -5.44 -3.42
N GLU A 97 14.77 -5.29 -3.77
CA GLU A 97 13.88 -6.44 -4.03
C GLU A 97 14.28 -7.20 -5.28
N GLU A 98 14.86 -6.54 -6.28
CA GLU A 98 15.32 -7.19 -7.51
C GLU A 98 16.37 -8.27 -7.21
N GLU A 99 17.39 -7.92 -6.40
CA GLU A 99 18.41 -8.86 -5.94
C GLU A 99 17.82 -9.94 -5.05
N TRP A 100 16.99 -9.56 -4.10
CA TRP A 100 16.34 -10.46 -3.15
C TRP A 100 15.54 -11.56 -3.86
N TYR A 101 14.78 -11.21 -4.91
CA TYR A 101 14.01 -12.17 -5.72
C TYR A 101 14.93 -12.99 -6.63
N ARG A 102 15.97 -12.40 -7.21
CA ARG A 102 16.94 -13.10 -8.06
C ARG A 102 17.65 -14.22 -7.32
N GLU A 103 18.10 -13.98 -6.09
CA GLU A 103 18.70 -15.00 -5.23
C GLU A 103 17.76 -16.18 -4.97
N ARG A 104 16.45 -15.98 -5.12
CA ARG A 104 15.42 -17.00 -4.94
C ARG A 104 14.86 -17.54 -6.25
N GLU A 105 15.61 -17.38 -7.33
CA GLU A 105 15.28 -17.89 -8.68
C GLU A 105 13.94 -17.34 -9.22
N VAL A 106 13.57 -16.13 -8.85
CA VAL A 106 12.41 -15.40 -9.39
C VAL A 106 12.90 -14.31 -10.30
N LYS A 107 12.38 -14.28 -11.54
CA LYS A 107 12.67 -13.23 -12.50
C LYS A 107 12.03 -11.93 -12.05
N ALA A 108 12.83 -11.02 -11.52
CA ALA A 108 12.39 -9.72 -11.04
C ALA A 108 13.10 -8.57 -11.77
N LYS A 109 12.43 -7.41 -11.85
CA LYS A 109 12.98 -6.18 -12.40
C LYS A 109 12.51 -5.00 -11.57
N PHE A 110 13.44 -4.16 -11.12
CA PHE A 110 13.12 -2.87 -10.51
C PHE A 110 12.60 -1.90 -11.57
N VAL A 111 11.44 -1.29 -11.29
CA VAL A 111 10.76 -0.36 -12.22
C VAL A 111 10.50 1.03 -11.62
N GLY A 112 10.95 1.27 -10.40
CA GLY A 112 10.66 2.51 -9.67
C GLY A 112 9.38 2.42 -8.85
N HIS A 113 9.23 3.35 -7.90
CA HIS A 113 8.03 3.45 -7.07
C HIS A 113 7.04 4.43 -7.71
N PRO A 114 5.78 4.05 -7.94
CA PRO A 114 4.81 4.86 -8.69
C PRO A 114 4.51 6.23 -8.05
N ILE A 115 4.77 6.38 -6.75
CA ILE A 115 4.58 7.68 -6.08
C ILE A 115 5.44 8.79 -6.69
N PHE A 116 6.58 8.44 -7.30
CA PHE A 116 7.48 9.42 -7.91
C PHE A 116 7.05 9.88 -9.30
N ASP A 117 6.07 9.22 -9.92
CA ASP A 117 5.57 9.60 -11.24
C ASP A 117 4.73 10.89 -11.17
N GLU A 118 4.04 11.10 -10.05
CA GLU A 118 3.19 12.26 -9.82
C GLU A 118 3.74 13.22 -8.76
N TRP A 119 4.80 12.81 -8.04
CA TRP A 119 5.34 13.62 -6.95
C TRP A 119 6.17 14.79 -7.46
N THR A 120 5.73 15.99 -7.14
CA THR A 120 6.49 17.22 -7.35
C THR A 120 6.99 17.73 -6.00
N PRO A 121 8.31 17.80 -5.77
CA PRO A 121 8.85 18.31 -4.53
C PRO A 121 8.52 19.79 -4.37
N SER A 122 8.02 20.17 -3.21
CA SER A 122 7.85 21.58 -2.81
C SER A 122 8.99 21.99 -1.89
N SER A 123 9.40 23.25 -1.96
CA SER A 123 10.35 23.80 -1.00
C SER A 123 9.71 23.98 0.39
N LYS A 124 10.55 24.13 1.43
CA LYS A 124 10.07 24.45 2.78
C LYS A 124 9.29 25.77 2.78
N GLU A 125 9.78 26.75 2.04
CA GLU A 125 9.20 28.08 1.91
C GLU A 125 7.80 28.03 1.30
N GLU A 126 7.62 27.28 0.23
CA GLU A 126 6.32 27.07 -0.43
C GLU A 126 5.33 26.38 0.51
N LEU A 127 5.76 25.32 1.20
CA LEU A 127 4.93 24.62 2.17
C LEU A 127 4.52 25.52 3.34
N CYS A 128 5.47 26.27 3.90
CA CYS A 128 5.20 27.21 5.00
C CYS A 128 4.22 28.30 4.58
N LYS A 129 4.36 28.83 3.37
CA LYS A 129 3.43 29.82 2.82
C LYS A 129 2.02 29.24 2.65
N LEU A 130 1.92 28.02 2.12
CA LEU A 130 0.64 27.31 1.92
C LEU A 130 -0.09 27.07 3.24
N LEU A 131 0.65 26.66 4.28
CA LEU A 131 0.09 26.28 5.59
C LEU A 131 0.11 27.40 6.62
N ASN A 132 0.52 28.62 6.22
CA ASN A 132 0.67 29.78 7.11
C ASN A 132 1.58 29.50 8.31
N LEU A 133 2.74 28.88 8.06
CA LEU A 133 3.75 28.52 9.04
C LEU A 133 4.96 29.48 8.95
N ASN A 134 5.67 29.63 10.06
CA ASN A 134 6.94 30.38 10.08
C ASN A 134 8.06 29.49 9.51
N VAL A 135 8.75 29.97 8.46
CA VAL A 135 9.83 29.25 7.78
C VAL A 135 11.07 29.08 8.66
N ASP A 136 11.31 29.96 9.59
CA ASP A 136 12.48 29.93 10.48
C ASP A 136 12.33 28.91 11.62
N ASN A 137 11.11 28.52 11.90
CA ASN A 137 10.82 27.58 12.96
C ASN A 137 11.03 26.11 12.49
N ARG A 138 11.27 25.24 13.46
CA ARG A 138 11.28 23.78 13.23
C ARG A 138 9.87 23.25 13.08
N ILE A 139 9.69 22.37 12.10
CA ILE A 139 8.41 21.75 11.79
C ILE A 139 8.51 20.25 12.08
N ILE A 140 7.55 19.74 12.82
CA ILE A 140 7.40 18.30 13.09
C ILE A 140 6.12 17.82 12.42
N THR A 141 6.23 16.85 11.52
CA THR A 141 5.08 16.26 10.86
C THR A 141 4.61 15.01 11.61
N LEU A 142 3.32 14.95 11.90
CA LEU A 142 2.65 13.84 12.58
C LEU A 142 1.89 12.99 11.57
N TYR A 143 2.21 11.69 11.50
CA TYR A 143 1.53 10.73 10.62
C TYR A 143 0.81 9.65 11.45
N PRO A 144 -0.47 9.85 11.80
CA PRO A 144 -1.21 8.90 12.64
C PRO A 144 -1.60 7.61 11.91
N GLY A 145 -1.50 7.60 10.57
CA GLY A 145 -1.89 6.51 9.69
C GLY A 145 -3.00 6.93 8.71
N SER A 146 -3.28 6.05 7.77
CA SER A 146 -4.28 6.26 6.72
C SER A 146 -5.61 5.54 6.98
N ARG A 147 -5.69 4.71 8.02
CA ARG A 147 -6.90 3.95 8.38
C ARG A 147 -7.46 4.42 9.72
N LEU A 148 -8.80 4.43 9.82
CA LEU A 148 -9.49 4.87 11.03
C LEU A 148 -8.98 4.16 12.30
N GLN A 149 -8.69 2.87 12.25
CA GLN A 149 -8.18 2.10 13.38
C GLN A 149 -6.76 2.51 13.79
N GLU A 150 -5.90 2.84 12.82
CA GLU A 150 -4.56 3.36 13.05
C GLU A 150 -4.63 4.74 13.71
N VAL A 151 -5.44 5.63 13.13
CA VAL A 151 -5.62 6.99 13.65
C VAL A 151 -6.18 6.98 15.07
N LYS A 152 -7.21 6.19 15.36
CA LYS A 152 -7.75 6.05 16.71
C LYS A 152 -6.71 5.62 17.74
N LYS A 153 -5.75 4.81 17.33
CA LYS A 153 -4.70 4.29 18.21
C LYS A 153 -3.53 5.26 18.36
N HIS A 154 -3.08 5.87 17.27
CA HIS A 154 -1.84 6.64 17.24
C HIS A 154 -2.04 8.12 17.51
N LEU A 155 -3.12 8.72 17.02
CA LEU A 155 -3.34 10.17 17.14
C LEU A 155 -3.32 10.69 18.59
N PRO A 156 -3.97 10.03 19.58
CA PRO A 156 -3.89 10.49 20.96
C PRO A 156 -2.46 10.55 21.51
N ILE A 157 -1.63 9.58 21.12
CA ILE A 157 -0.22 9.51 21.55
C ILE A 157 0.57 10.64 20.90
N LEU A 158 0.34 10.88 19.61
CA LEU A 158 1.02 11.95 18.86
C LEU A 158 0.65 13.33 19.40
N ILE A 159 -0.63 13.56 19.73
CA ILE A 159 -1.09 14.81 20.35
C ILE A 159 -0.42 15.01 21.72
N GLN A 160 -0.36 13.99 22.57
CA GLN A 160 0.32 14.10 23.87
C GLN A 160 1.81 14.43 23.71
N ALA A 161 2.48 13.78 22.75
CA ALA A 161 3.88 14.04 22.46
C ALA A 161 4.11 15.46 21.94
N SER A 162 3.29 15.94 21.00
CA SER A 162 3.39 17.30 20.45
C SER A 162 3.16 18.35 21.52
N THR A 163 2.17 18.15 22.39
CA THR A 163 1.91 19.07 23.52
C THR A 163 3.11 19.16 24.47
N LYS A 164 3.73 18.02 24.80
CA LYS A 164 4.93 18.04 25.66
C LYS A 164 6.09 18.80 25.00
N LEU A 165 6.36 18.50 23.73
CA LEU A 165 7.43 19.15 22.98
C LEU A 165 7.19 20.67 22.86
N ARG A 166 5.95 21.10 22.63
CA ARG A 166 5.58 22.51 22.53
C ARG A 166 5.74 23.24 23.86
N ASN A 167 5.52 22.58 24.98
CA ASN A 167 5.77 23.14 26.31
C ASN A 167 7.26 23.34 26.60
N GLU A 168 8.15 22.54 25.98
CA GLU A 168 9.59 22.67 26.10
C GLU A 168 10.16 23.70 25.10
N ASP A 169 9.56 23.79 23.90
CA ASP A 169 9.97 24.72 22.86
C ASP A 169 8.72 25.26 22.11
N THR A 170 8.34 26.46 22.47
CA THR A 170 7.16 27.14 21.90
C THR A 170 7.33 27.57 20.45
N SER A 171 8.56 27.50 19.89
CA SER A 171 8.81 27.77 18.48
C SER A 171 8.46 26.59 17.56
N LEU A 172 8.25 25.40 18.12
CA LEU A 172 7.88 24.22 17.34
C LEU A 172 6.51 24.36 16.69
N GLN A 173 6.44 24.02 15.43
CA GLN A 173 5.22 23.95 14.63
C GLN A 173 4.93 22.51 14.26
N PHE A 174 3.65 22.16 14.19
CA PHE A 174 3.24 20.77 13.91
C PHE A 174 2.35 20.73 12.68
N ILE A 175 2.57 19.74 11.82
CA ILE A 175 1.73 19.44 10.66
C ILE A 175 1.14 18.06 10.85
N LEU A 176 -0.16 17.92 10.69
CA LEU A 176 -0.83 16.63 10.69
C LEU A 176 -1.05 16.16 9.25
N GLY A 177 -0.46 15.01 8.89
CA GLY A 177 -0.75 14.32 7.65
C GLY A 177 -2.14 13.66 7.72
N ALA A 178 -3.13 14.32 7.13
CA ALA A 178 -4.53 13.90 7.15
C ALA A 178 -4.94 13.26 5.81
N THR A 179 -5.61 12.11 5.85
CA THR A 179 -6.22 11.51 4.66
C THR A 179 -7.67 11.96 4.51
N PRO A 180 -8.15 12.25 3.27
CA PRO A 180 -9.53 12.69 3.04
C PRO A 180 -10.59 11.62 3.35
N GLN A 181 -10.23 10.35 3.44
CA GLN A 181 -11.14 9.24 3.74
C GLN A 181 -11.57 9.18 5.21
N ILE A 182 -10.95 9.96 6.08
CA ILE A 182 -11.25 10.00 7.51
C ILE A 182 -11.97 11.31 7.84
N ASP A 183 -13.08 11.20 8.57
CA ASP A 183 -13.73 12.37 9.16
C ASP A 183 -12.92 12.85 10.37
N TRP A 184 -12.19 13.94 10.18
CA TRP A 184 -11.32 14.53 11.21
C TRP A 184 -12.07 15.39 12.23
N SER A 185 -13.33 15.75 11.97
CA SER A 185 -14.14 16.57 12.88
C SER A 185 -14.40 15.93 14.25
N GLN A 186 -14.25 14.60 14.32
CA GLN A 186 -14.41 13.83 15.57
C GLN A 186 -13.25 13.96 16.57
N TRP A 187 -12.13 14.61 16.16
CA TRP A 187 -10.99 14.82 17.04
C TRP A 187 -10.79 16.31 17.33
N ILE A 188 -10.53 16.61 18.61
CA ILE A 188 -10.07 17.93 19.02
C ILE A 188 -8.56 17.96 18.80
N LEU A 189 -8.11 18.73 17.80
CA LEU A 189 -6.70 18.96 17.57
C LEU A 189 -6.27 20.22 18.35
N PRO A 190 -5.10 20.21 19.02
CA PRO A 190 -4.57 21.41 19.64
C PRO A 190 -4.16 22.42 18.55
N ASP A 191 -4.27 23.72 18.88
CA ASP A 191 -3.91 24.85 18.01
C ASP A 191 -2.41 24.81 17.63
#